data_bfae8df48c731de27f229780e66d3c91
#
_entry.id   bfae8df48c731de27f229780e66d3c91
#
_cell.length_a   1.000
_cell.length_b   1.000
_cell.length_c   1.000
_cell.angle_alpha   90.00
_cell.angle_beta   90.00
_cell.angle_gamma   90.00
#
_symmetry.space_group_name_H-M   'P 1'
#
loop_
_entity.id
_entity.type
_entity.pdbx_description
1 polymer ?
#
loop_
_entity_poly.entity_id
_entity_poly.type
_entity_poly.pdbx_seq_one_letter_code
_entity_poly.pdbx_strand_id
1 'polypeptide(L)'
;MWSYEKRLQYPVNISSTNAKLAQVIISQYGGPDGESAASLRYLSQRYAMPYPEVAGLLTDIGTEELAHMEMIAAIVHQLTKNLSMEEIENSGFATYYVDHTTGIWAQAASGMPFTSTVFQSKGDIITDLMEDMAAEQKARAVYENLIDLTTDEDVLAPLLWLR
;
A
#
# COMPACT_ATOMS: atom_id res chain seq x y z
N MET A 1 -22.23 -11.72 -5.74
CA MET A 1 -21.16 -12.73 -5.66
C MET A 1 -19.84 -12.00 -5.71
N TRP A 2 -18.94 -12.23 -4.77
CA TRP A 2 -17.62 -11.63 -4.79
C TRP A 2 -16.75 -12.36 -5.84
N SER A 3 -16.01 -11.61 -6.67
CA SER A 3 -15.11 -12.18 -7.68
C SER A 3 -13.71 -11.61 -7.51
N TYR A 4 -12.71 -12.42 -7.79
CA TYR A 4 -11.30 -12.07 -7.69
C TYR A 4 -10.58 -12.52 -8.96
N GLU A 5 -9.90 -11.61 -9.63
CA GLU A 5 -9.06 -11.93 -10.79
C GLU A 5 -7.63 -12.20 -10.31
N LYS A 6 -7.07 -13.35 -10.69
CA LYS A 6 -5.70 -13.75 -10.32
C LYS A 6 -4.63 -13.08 -11.21
N ARG A 7 -4.74 -11.78 -11.38
CA ARG A 7 -3.76 -10.96 -12.10
C ARG A 7 -3.70 -9.58 -11.49
N LEU A 8 -2.52 -8.99 -11.52
CA LEU A 8 -2.33 -7.60 -11.10
C LEU A 8 -2.93 -6.64 -12.14
N GLN A 9 -3.39 -5.48 -11.73
CA GLN A 9 -3.89 -4.43 -12.61
C GLN A 9 -2.77 -3.88 -13.53
N TYR A 10 -1.56 -3.82 -13.01
CA TYR A 10 -0.35 -3.50 -13.78
C TYR A 10 0.72 -4.57 -13.53
N PRO A 11 1.50 -4.98 -14.55
CA PRO A 11 2.54 -6.01 -14.37
C PRO A 11 3.63 -5.57 -13.39
N VAL A 12 4.04 -6.50 -12.51
CA VAL A 12 5.20 -6.34 -11.64
C VAL A 12 6.19 -7.47 -11.96
N ASN A 13 7.33 -7.12 -12.56
CA ASN A 13 8.35 -8.06 -12.99
C ASN A 13 9.75 -7.50 -12.62
N ILE A 14 10.13 -7.65 -11.35
CA ILE A 14 11.39 -7.14 -10.83
C ILE A 14 12.47 -8.21 -10.97
N SER A 15 13.55 -7.86 -11.63
CA SER A 15 14.63 -8.78 -12.00
C SER A 15 15.68 -8.94 -10.92
N SER A 16 15.86 -7.97 -10.04
CA SER A 16 16.87 -7.95 -8.97
C SER A 16 16.28 -7.67 -7.60
N THR A 17 16.84 -8.28 -6.56
CA THR A 17 16.46 -8.07 -5.17
C THR A 17 17.01 -6.74 -4.63
N ASN A 18 16.28 -6.11 -3.73
CA ASN A 18 16.71 -4.92 -3.00
C ASN A 18 15.98 -4.83 -1.66
N ALA A 19 16.56 -5.41 -0.62
CA ALA A 19 15.98 -5.45 0.71
C ALA A 19 15.76 -4.06 1.33
N LYS A 20 16.68 -3.12 1.07
CA LYS A 20 16.57 -1.74 1.55
C LYS A 20 15.38 -1.01 0.95
N LEU A 21 15.15 -1.19 -0.35
CA LEU A 21 14.02 -0.59 -1.04
C LEU A 21 12.68 -1.22 -0.60
N ALA A 22 12.66 -2.54 -0.42
CA ALA A 22 11.48 -3.25 0.09
C ALA A 22 11.02 -2.71 1.45
N GLN A 23 11.98 -2.42 2.34
CA GLN A 23 11.69 -1.89 3.68
C GLN A 23 10.96 -0.54 3.64
N VAL A 24 11.23 0.31 2.68
CA VAL A 24 10.56 1.61 2.57
C VAL A 24 9.24 1.50 1.80
N ILE A 25 9.18 0.65 0.77
CA ILE A 25 7.97 0.44 -0.03
C ILE A 25 6.84 -0.21 0.80
N ILE A 26 7.16 -0.99 1.83
CA ILE A 26 6.14 -1.59 2.71
C ILE A 26 5.20 -0.55 3.35
N SER A 27 5.61 0.72 3.44
CA SER A 27 4.75 1.81 3.90
C SER A 27 3.49 1.98 3.05
N GLN A 28 3.55 1.71 1.74
CA GLN A 28 2.37 1.73 0.88
C GLN A 28 1.49 0.49 1.03
N TYR A 29 1.99 -0.56 1.68
CA TYR A 29 1.15 -1.70 2.07
C TYR A 29 0.38 -1.44 3.37
N GLY A 30 1.08 -1.05 4.44
CA GLY A 30 0.50 -0.99 5.78
C GLY A 30 0.76 0.29 6.55
N GLY A 31 1.33 1.31 5.93
CA GLY A 31 1.49 2.63 6.53
C GLY A 31 0.17 3.43 6.62
N PRO A 32 0.19 4.58 7.30
CA PRO A 32 -1.02 5.40 7.53
C PRO A 32 -1.68 5.89 6.25
N ASP A 33 -0.92 6.07 5.18
CA ASP A 33 -1.38 6.53 3.88
C ASP A 33 -1.19 5.45 2.80
N GLY A 34 -1.11 4.17 3.22
CA GLY A 34 -0.96 3.02 2.33
C GLY A 34 -2.30 2.44 1.88
N GLU A 35 -2.24 1.50 0.93
CA GLU A 35 -3.39 0.93 0.22
C GLU A 35 -4.34 0.15 1.14
N SER A 36 -3.80 -0.53 2.18
CA SER A 36 -4.65 -1.18 3.19
C SER A 36 -5.50 -0.17 3.95
N ALA A 37 -4.94 1.00 4.29
CA ALA A 37 -5.65 2.07 4.96
C ALA A 37 -6.71 2.69 4.05
N ALA A 38 -6.38 2.97 2.78
CA ALA A 38 -7.29 3.51 1.79
C ALA A 38 -8.49 2.58 1.57
N SER A 39 -8.24 1.31 1.25
CA SER A 39 -9.28 0.32 1.01
C SER A 39 -10.25 0.20 2.20
N LEU A 40 -9.72 -0.06 3.40
CA LEU A 40 -10.56 -0.27 4.58
C LEU A 40 -11.31 1.01 4.99
N ARG A 41 -10.72 2.19 4.78
CA ARG A 41 -11.38 3.49 5.00
C ARG A 41 -12.62 3.60 4.13
N TYR A 42 -12.49 3.50 2.82
CA TYR A 42 -13.59 3.69 1.86
C TYR A 42 -14.68 2.62 2.01
N LEU A 43 -14.28 1.37 2.14
CA LEU A 43 -15.21 0.25 2.34
C LEU A 43 -15.96 0.32 3.68
N SER A 44 -15.43 1.02 4.68
CA SER A 44 -16.12 1.27 5.95
C SER A 44 -17.04 2.47 5.86
N GLN A 45 -16.61 3.58 5.27
CA GLN A 45 -17.35 4.84 5.16
C GLN A 45 -18.62 4.68 4.32
N ARG A 46 -18.60 3.81 3.28
CA ARG A 46 -19.75 3.60 2.39
C ARG A 46 -21.07 3.30 3.13
N TYR A 47 -21.00 2.66 4.32
CA TYR A 47 -22.17 2.33 5.10
C TYR A 47 -22.83 3.54 5.82
N ALA A 48 -22.09 4.64 5.96
CA ALA A 48 -22.58 5.89 6.52
C ALA A 48 -23.06 6.88 5.46
N MET A 49 -22.89 6.57 4.16
CA MET A 49 -23.25 7.48 3.08
C MET A 49 -24.78 7.50 2.86
N PRO A 50 -25.43 8.69 2.87
CA PRO A 50 -26.87 8.80 2.70
C PRO A 50 -27.33 8.64 1.25
N TYR A 51 -26.40 8.71 0.29
CA TYR A 51 -26.68 8.62 -1.15
C TYR A 51 -26.12 7.34 -1.74
N PRO A 52 -26.96 6.51 -2.41
CA PRO A 52 -26.50 5.25 -3.02
C PRO A 52 -25.35 5.42 -4.02
N GLU A 53 -25.33 6.54 -4.74
CA GLU A 53 -24.30 6.86 -5.72
C GLU A 53 -22.93 7.05 -5.04
N VAL A 54 -22.90 7.73 -3.91
CA VAL A 54 -21.67 7.95 -3.12
C VAL A 54 -21.21 6.63 -2.49
N ALA A 55 -22.14 5.86 -1.94
CA ALA A 55 -21.83 4.52 -1.42
C ALA A 55 -21.28 3.59 -2.50
N GLY A 56 -21.84 3.66 -3.72
CA GLY A 56 -21.34 2.94 -4.91
C GLY A 56 -19.92 3.37 -5.27
N LEU A 57 -19.67 4.66 -5.36
CA LEU A 57 -18.34 5.22 -5.66
C LEU A 57 -17.29 4.75 -4.64
N LEU A 58 -17.58 4.85 -3.34
CA LEU A 58 -16.67 4.38 -2.30
C LEU A 58 -16.45 2.86 -2.33
N THR A 59 -17.44 2.11 -2.82
CA THR A 59 -17.27 0.66 -3.06
C THR A 59 -16.30 0.40 -4.20
N ASP A 60 -16.45 1.12 -5.31
CA ASP A 60 -15.58 0.96 -6.49
C ASP A 60 -14.14 1.33 -6.14
N ILE A 61 -13.91 2.51 -5.58
CA ILE A 61 -12.58 2.95 -5.17
C ILE A 61 -11.99 1.99 -4.12
N GLY A 62 -12.73 1.69 -3.06
CA GLY A 62 -12.22 0.84 -1.98
C GLY A 62 -11.86 -0.59 -2.42
N THR A 63 -12.54 -1.13 -3.43
CA THR A 63 -12.18 -2.43 -4.02
C THR A 63 -11.00 -2.32 -4.99
N GLU A 64 -10.82 -1.18 -5.66
CA GLU A 64 -9.64 -0.91 -6.47
C GLU A 64 -8.37 -0.85 -5.62
N GLU A 65 -8.45 -0.22 -4.43
CA GLU A 65 -7.33 -0.18 -3.48
C GLU A 65 -6.87 -1.57 -2.98
N LEU A 66 -7.75 -2.57 -2.98
CA LEU A 66 -7.33 -3.96 -2.75
C LEU A 66 -6.41 -4.48 -3.85
N ALA A 67 -6.62 -4.07 -5.08
CA ALA A 67 -5.74 -4.45 -6.20
C ALA A 67 -4.40 -3.68 -6.13
N HIS A 68 -4.40 -2.42 -5.73
CA HIS A 68 -3.19 -1.64 -5.47
C HIS A 68 -2.37 -2.25 -4.33
N MET A 69 -3.02 -2.63 -3.24
CA MET A 69 -2.39 -3.35 -2.12
C MET A 69 -1.68 -4.63 -2.60
N GLU A 70 -2.30 -5.42 -3.48
CA GLU A 70 -1.67 -6.61 -4.08
C GLU A 70 -0.46 -6.26 -4.94
N MET A 71 -0.49 -5.16 -5.67
CA MET A 71 0.66 -4.70 -6.46
C MET A 71 1.84 -4.35 -5.56
N ILE A 72 1.61 -3.61 -4.46
CA ILE A 72 2.66 -3.31 -3.47
C ILE A 72 3.21 -4.59 -2.84
N ALA A 73 2.33 -5.54 -2.48
CA ALA A 73 2.76 -6.84 -1.96
C ALA A 73 3.65 -7.59 -2.95
N ALA A 74 3.29 -7.58 -4.25
CA ALA A 74 4.09 -8.20 -5.31
C ALA A 74 5.46 -7.54 -5.48
N ILE A 75 5.53 -6.21 -5.40
CA ILE A 75 6.80 -5.46 -5.45
C ILE A 75 7.69 -5.86 -4.28
N VAL A 76 7.18 -5.78 -3.04
CA VAL A 76 7.95 -6.13 -1.83
C VAL A 76 8.40 -7.60 -1.87
N HIS A 77 7.52 -8.52 -2.28
CA HIS A 77 7.86 -9.93 -2.42
C HIS A 77 8.99 -10.16 -3.42
N GLN A 78 8.92 -9.55 -4.60
CA GLN A 78 9.95 -9.74 -5.62
C GLN A 78 11.28 -9.09 -5.23
N LEU A 79 11.26 -7.97 -4.52
CA LEU A 79 12.46 -7.32 -3.98
C LEU A 79 13.13 -8.12 -2.87
N THR A 80 12.39 -9.01 -2.18
CA THR A 80 12.92 -9.78 -1.03
C THR A 80 13.06 -11.27 -1.31
N LYS A 81 12.71 -11.71 -2.50
CA LYS A 81 12.76 -13.12 -2.89
C LYS A 81 14.20 -13.64 -2.90
N ASN A 82 14.46 -14.66 -2.09
CA ASN A 82 15.76 -15.34 -2.00
C ASN A 82 16.92 -14.45 -1.52
N LEU A 83 16.66 -13.44 -0.69
CA LEU A 83 17.73 -12.67 -0.06
C LEU A 83 18.66 -13.56 0.77
N SER A 84 19.96 -13.32 0.68
CA SER A 84 20.94 -13.88 1.60
C SER A 84 20.86 -13.19 2.98
N MET A 85 21.36 -13.85 4.02
CA MET A 85 21.43 -13.23 5.36
C MET A 85 22.34 -11.99 5.35
N GLU A 86 23.38 -11.98 4.56
CA GLU A 86 24.27 -10.83 4.40
C GLU A 86 23.52 -9.60 3.84
N GLU A 87 22.69 -9.80 2.82
CA GLU A 87 21.84 -8.72 2.26
C GLU A 87 20.85 -8.22 3.30
N ILE A 88 20.22 -9.09 4.07
CA ILE A 88 19.29 -8.74 5.13
C ILE A 88 19.99 -7.91 6.21
N GLU A 89 21.12 -8.36 6.72
CA GLU A 89 21.88 -7.71 7.79
C GLU A 89 22.42 -6.33 7.38
N ASN A 90 22.87 -6.18 6.14
CA ASN A 90 23.51 -4.95 5.64
C ASN A 90 22.52 -3.91 5.10
N SER A 91 21.25 -4.23 4.95
CA SER A 91 20.25 -3.36 4.29
C SER A 91 19.37 -2.54 5.20
N GLY A 92 19.33 -2.82 6.50
CA GLY A 92 18.33 -2.31 7.43
C GLY A 92 17.05 -3.15 7.49
N PHE A 93 16.86 -4.10 6.58
CA PHE A 93 15.71 -5.00 6.55
C PHE A 93 15.68 -5.99 7.72
N ALA A 94 16.80 -6.13 8.44
CA ALA A 94 16.93 -7.06 9.56
C ALA A 94 15.90 -6.83 10.66
N THR A 95 15.51 -5.59 10.92
CA THR A 95 14.47 -5.26 11.91
C THR A 95 13.10 -5.78 11.51
N TYR A 96 12.76 -5.67 10.22
CA TYR A 96 11.53 -6.26 9.67
C TYR A 96 11.61 -7.80 9.67
N TYR A 97 12.76 -8.33 9.24
CA TYR A 97 12.97 -9.77 9.11
C TYR A 97 12.84 -10.52 10.44
N VAL A 98 13.28 -9.92 11.53
CA VAL A 98 13.20 -10.54 12.86
C VAL A 98 11.76 -10.86 13.27
N ASP A 99 10.82 -9.99 12.92
CA ASP A 99 9.42 -10.17 13.29
C ASP A 99 8.60 -10.92 12.20
N HIS A 100 8.98 -10.78 10.93
CA HIS A 100 8.12 -11.20 9.80
C HIS A 100 8.82 -12.07 8.76
N THR A 101 10.13 -12.34 8.91
CA THR A 101 10.96 -12.94 7.84
C THR A 101 10.86 -12.11 6.55
N THR A 102 10.64 -12.74 5.39
CA THR A 102 10.33 -12.07 4.11
C THR A 102 8.81 -12.06 3.80
N GLY A 103 7.97 -12.30 4.81
CA GLY A 103 6.52 -12.26 4.66
C GLY A 103 6.01 -10.83 4.49
N ILE A 104 4.84 -10.68 3.88
CA ILE A 104 4.20 -9.38 3.73
C ILE A 104 3.36 -9.10 4.98
N TRP A 105 3.71 -8.06 5.70
CA TRP A 105 3.04 -7.66 6.92
C TRP A 105 2.64 -6.19 6.89
N ALA A 106 1.43 -5.89 7.36
CA ALA A 106 0.87 -4.54 7.31
C ALA A 106 1.50 -3.63 8.36
N GLN A 107 2.57 -2.92 7.97
CA GLN A 107 3.24 -1.92 8.79
C GLN A 107 3.82 -0.80 7.93
N ALA A 108 4.12 0.34 8.56
CA ALA A 108 4.92 1.40 7.97
C ALA A 108 6.41 1.02 7.90
N ALA A 109 7.20 1.71 7.08
CA ALA A 109 8.66 1.56 7.01
C ALA A 109 9.35 1.78 8.37
N SER A 110 8.76 2.59 9.24
CA SER A 110 9.22 2.82 10.62
C SER A 110 9.01 1.63 11.56
N GLY A 111 8.29 0.60 11.13
CA GLY A 111 7.88 -0.53 11.97
C GLY A 111 6.57 -0.33 12.73
N MET A 112 5.91 0.83 12.58
CA MET A 112 4.61 1.06 13.21
C MET A 112 3.55 0.15 12.57
N PRO A 113 2.87 -0.72 13.34
CA PRO A 113 1.84 -1.59 12.80
C PRO A 113 0.66 -0.80 12.23
N PHE A 114 0.01 -1.36 11.21
CA PHE A 114 -1.25 -0.83 10.72
C PHE A 114 -2.28 -0.74 11.85
N THR A 115 -3.02 0.35 11.88
CA THR A 115 -4.11 0.56 12.83
C THR A 115 -5.23 1.38 12.20
N SER A 116 -6.48 1.05 12.51
CA SER A 116 -7.66 1.78 12.05
C SER A 116 -7.75 3.23 12.56
N THR A 117 -6.93 3.62 13.52
CA THR A 117 -6.87 5.01 14.01
C THR A 117 -6.46 6.01 12.94
N VAL A 118 -5.81 5.54 11.85
CA VAL A 118 -5.41 6.39 10.71
C VAL A 118 -6.58 6.81 9.82
N PHE A 119 -7.75 6.17 9.91
CA PHE A 119 -8.90 6.48 9.06
C PHE A 119 -9.49 7.85 9.35
N GLN A 120 -9.54 8.24 10.63
CA GLN A 120 -10.12 9.51 11.09
C GLN A 120 -11.58 9.77 10.64
N SER A 121 -12.29 8.75 10.20
CA SER A 121 -13.67 8.80 9.74
C SER A 121 -14.61 9.19 10.89
N LYS A 122 -15.66 9.95 10.58
CA LYS A 122 -16.64 10.48 11.54
C LYS A 122 -18.08 10.01 11.28
N GLY A 123 -18.36 9.41 10.11
CA GLY A 123 -19.71 9.09 9.68
C GLY A 123 -20.49 10.30 9.15
N ASP A 124 -19.80 11.41 8.90
CA ASP A 124 -20.33 12.61 8.26
C ASP A 124 -19.84 12.69 6.82
N ILE A 125 -20.75 12.77 5.86
CA ILE A 125 -20.43 12.67 4.45
C ILE A 125 -19.41 13.72 3.98
N ILE A 126 -19.56 14.97 4.39
CA ILE A 126 -18.66 16.05 3.94
C ILE A 126 -17.28 15.89 4.57
N THR A 127 -17.26 15.63 5.87
CA THR A 127 -16.02 15.44 6.63
C THR A 127 -15.23 14.26 6.08
N ASP A 128 -15.88 13.12 5.87
CA ASP A 128 -15.23 11.89 5.43
C ASP A 128 -14.72 12.01 4.00
N LEU A 129 -15.49 12.57 3.07
CA LEU A 129 -15.03 12.78 1.69
C LEU A 129 -13.86 13.80 1.58
N MET A 130 -13.86 14.83 2.42
CA MET A 130 -12.72 15.76 2.47
C MET A 130 -11.46 15.11 3.05
N GLU A 131 -11.62 14.24 4.03
CA GLU A 131 -10.52 13.44 4.57
C GLU A 131 -9.99 12.43 3.53
N ASP A 132 -10.88 11.79 2.77
CA ASP A 132 -10.52 10.88 1.69
C ASP A 132 -9.68 11.58 0.62
N MET A 133 -10.10 12.74 0.16
CA MET A 133 -9.32 13.55 -0.80
C MET A 133 -7.93 13.93 -0.23
N ALA A 134 -7.86 14.24 1.06
CA ALA A 134 -6.58 14.52 1.72
C ALA A 134 -5.73 13.25 1.87
N ALA A 135 -6.36 12.09 2.12
CA ALA A 135 -5.68 10.80 2.19
C ALA A 135 -5.04 10.43 0.85
N GLU A 136 -5.76 10.60 -0.27
CA GLU A 136 -5.22 10.40 -1.62
C GLU A 136 -4.00 11.29 -1.90
N GLN A 137 -4.06 12.57 -1.53
CA GLN A 137 -2.91 13.45 -1.71
C GLN A 137 -1.71 13.08 -0.84
N LYS A 138 -1.94 12.54 0.36
CA LYS A 138 -0.86 12.01 1.22
C LYS A 138 -0.25 10.75 0.62
N ALA A 139 -1.06 9.81 0.14
CA ALA A 139 -0.60 8.61 -0.55
C ALA A 139 0.24 8.96 -1.78
N ARG A 140 -0.25 9.88 -2.63
CA ARG A 140 0.52 10.39 -3.77
C ARG A 140 1.87 10.97 -3.36
N ALA A 141 1.93 11.75 -2.28
CA ALA A 141 3.19 12.32 -1.79
C ALA A 141 4.17 11.23 -1.31
N VAL A 142 3.67 10.15 -0.69
CA VAL A 142 4.50 9.00 -0.32
C VAL A 142 5.03 8.28 -1.56
N TYR A 143 4.22 8.09 -2.62
CA TYR A 143 4.69 7.54 -3.89
C TYR A 143 5.80 8.40 -4.52
N GLU A 144 5.68 9.71 -4.52
CA GLU A 144 6.74 10.63 -5.00
C GLU A 144 8.05 10.38 -4.25
N ASN A 145 7.99 10.30 -2.91
CA ASN A 145 9.17 10.01 -2.08
C ASN A 145 9.80 8.65 -2.40
N LEU A 146 8.99 7.63 -2.68
CA LEU A 146 9.48 6.30 -3.04
C LEU A 146 10.12 6.27 -4.42
N ILE A 147 9.53 6.97 -5.39
CA ILE A 147 10.06 7.12 -6.75
C ILE A 147 11.43 7.79 -6.73
N ASP A 148 11.62 8.80 -5.88
CA ASP A 148 12.91 9.49 -5.72
C ASP A 148 14.02 8.60 -5.12
N LEU A 149 13.65 7.49 -4.47
CA LEU A 149 14.60 6.58 -3.81
C LEU A 149 15.15 5.48 -4.72
N THR A 150 14.65 5.34 -5.93
CA THR A 150 15.09 4.29 -6.85
C THR A 150 15.28 4.79 -8.28
N THR A 151 16.22 4.17 -8.99
CA THR A 151 16.40 4.33 -10.43
C THR A 151 16.15 3.02 -11.19
N ASP A 152 15.72 1.98 -10.49
CA ASP A 152 15.38 0.69 -11.08
C ASP A 152 14.06 0.79 -11.83
N GLU A 153 14.10 0.67 -13.15
CA GLU A 153 12.92 0.81 -14.00
C GLU A 153 11.87 -0.28 -13.76
N ASP A 154 12.28 -1.48 -13.35
CA ASP A 154 11.36 -2.56 -13.01
C ASP A 154 10.50 -2.22 -11.78
N VAL A 155 11.01 -1.37 -10.89
CA VAL A 155 10.31 -0.86 -9.70
C VAL A 155 9.60 0.45 -10.00
N LEU A 156 10.24 1.35 -10.75
CA LEU A 156 9.66 2.65 -11.10
C LEU A 156 8.36 2.52 -11.90
N ALA A 157 8.30 1.61 -12.88
CA ALA A 157 7.13 1.48 -13.74
C ALA A 157 5.84 1.20 -12.96
N PRO A 158 5.75 0.19 -12.06
CA PRO A 158 4.56 -0.03 -11.27
C PRO A 158 4.31 1.08 -10.23
N LEU A 159 5.33 1.71 -9.64
CA LEU A 159 5.14 2.83 -8.71
C LEU A 159 4.58 4.07 -9.41
N LEU A 160 5.04 4.39 -10.61
CA LEU A 160 4.51 5.48 -11.43
C LEU A 160 3.07 5.24 -11.88
N TRP A 161 2.71 3.98 -12.11
CA TRP A 161 1.34 3.60 -12.46
C TRP A 161 0.40 3.78 -11.25
N LEU A 162 0.84 3.36 -10.05
CA LEU A 162 0.08 3.49 -8.80
C LEU A 162 -0.09 4.95 -8.34
N ARG A 163 0.88 5.82 -8.62
CA ARG A 163 0.87 7.24 -8.30
C ARG A 163 -0.15 8.02 -9.14
#